data_4f89a1682e12dc53302820725b41b4b8
#
_entry.id   4f89a1682e12dc53302820725b41b4b8
#
_cell.length_a   1.000
_cell.length_b   1.000
_cell.length_c   1.000
_cell.angle_alpha   90.00
_cell.angle_beta   90.00
_cell.angle_gamma   90.00
#
_symmetry.space_group_name_H-M   'P 1'
#
loop_
_entity.id
_entity.type
_entity.pdbx_description
1 polymer ?
#
loop_
_entity_poly.entity_id
_entity_poly.type
_entity_poly.pdbx_seq_one_letter_code
_entity_poly.pdbx_strand_id
1 'polypeptide(L)'
;HFDLTIPRLTSTAESIDALAAGIGGRALSDKLVAILGNSGDIDVNARFRGLLSSFDMRVGAKTDVGGIDCNLQMSPLRGGRSSVRGDVAARNLRLGELLGRRDLLGNATLTAFVDGVVGRGVTDANVVGNVTQLGFNGYVYDSLRLDGRLRNREFDGRITARDPNLDFDFLGMVDFNDSVPRYDFTMDLRRADLARLHVNRRDSVSELSAHIVAKAGGRSLDDLNGRIQVTDVLYRYNDKQLTSKSMTVTGENSARSKLVELRSDFADATFRSKTSYREVFRYLRASAWKYLPLLRHGDEESVPRASGVAVANDYSLLSVDVRHIDPIADAISPGLQVADGSSLQLLFNPASDQLSLKATSEYIERKRMLATRLNVNASNRGDSLTVYASAEDLYAGMLHLPGLSLTGGAKQGRVQLSAGFNDTLRKVSGLVGVRADVVDEHGPNGRIVDLRILPSHITRGSKTWQIFAHKIQIDTAQVVIDKFFVMNREQELLLDGIASRSREDSVTLRLRNFDLAPFTQVIERMGYVFEGRTNGSATMKSALHAGEITADILLDSLQVNDIPAPPLRLTSRWDFLRNRAG
;
A
#
# COMPACT_ATOMS: atom_id res chain seq x y z
N HIS A 1 -30.61 -58.00 -6.08
CA HIS A 1 -29.25 -57.75 -6.56
C HIS A 1 -29.31 -57.33 -8.03
N PHE A 2 -28.55 -56.30 -8.38
CA PHE A 2 -28.31 -55.89 -9.76
C PHE A 2 -26.79 -55.82 -10.01
N ASP A 3 -26.37 -56.09 -11.25
CA ASP A 3 -25.01 -55.86 -11.75
C ASP A 3 -25.18 -55.19 -13.12
N LEU A 4 -24.95 -53.88 -13.15
CA LEU A 4 -25.03 -53.06 -14.37
C LEU A 4 -23.64 -52.64 -14.75
N THR A 5 -23.24 -53.02 -15.96
CA THR A 5 -21.94 -52.59 -16.50
C THR A 5 -22.17 -51.76 -17.76
N ILE A 6 -21.60 -50.60 -17.81
CA ILE A 6 -21.52 -49.70 -18.96
C ILE A 6 -20.04 -49.67 -19.39
N PRO A 7 -19.68 -50.50 -20.41
CA PRO A 7 -18.25 -50.64 -20.76
C PRO A 7 -17.69 -49.35 -21.36
N ARG A 8 -18.50 -48.63 -22.13
CA ARG A 8 -18.18 -47.32 -22.67
C ARG A 8 -19.45 -46.58 -23.06
N LEU A 9 -19.54 -45.31 -22.65
CA LEU A 9 -20.61 -44.39 -23.05
C LEU A 9 -19.95 -43.06 -23.39
N THR A 10 -20.00 -42.65 -24.66
CA THR A 10 -19.62 -41.28 -25.04
C THR A 10 -20.88 -40.41 -25.03
N SER A 11 -20.88 -39.33 -24.31
CA SER A 11 -22.08 -38.54 -24.01
C SER A 11 -21.74 -37.07 -23.78
N THR A 12 -22.80 -36.25 -23.81
CA THR A 12 -22.74 -34.84 -23.40
C THR A 12 -23.34 -34.66 -22.01
N ALA A 13 -23.11 -33.52 -21.38
CA ALA A 13 -23.68 -33.18 -20.08
C ALA A 13 -25.20 -33.31 -20.03
N GLU A 14 -25.88 -32.87 -21.09
CA GLU A 14 -27.34 -32.90 -21.23
C GLU A 14 -27.87 -34.34 -21.29
N SER A 15 -27.18 -35.21 -22.03
CA SER A 15 -27.54 -36.62 -22.12
C SER A 15 -27.30 -37.39 -20.83
N ILE A 16 -26.26 -37.03 -20.08
CA ILE A 16 -25.99 -37.60 -18.75
C ILE A 16 -27.07 -37.15 -17.76
N ASP A 17 -27.53 -35.89 -17.82
CA ASP A 17 -28.63 -35.39 -16.99
C ASP A 17 -29.94 -36.11 -17.26
N ALA A 18 -30.27 -36.29 -18.55
CA ALA A 18 -31.44 -37.07 -19.00
C ALA A 18 -31.37 -38.54 -18.54
N LEU A 19 -30.19 -39.16 -18.61
CA LEU A 19 -29.97 -40.53 -18.13
C LEU A 19 -30.11 -40.63 -16.61
N ALA A 20 -29.55 -39.67 -15.85
CA ALA A 20 -29.66 -39.58 -14.41
C ALA A 20 -31.12 -39.41 -13.96
N ALA A 21 -31.89 -38.58 -14.68
CA ALA A 21 -33.33 -38.41 -14.46
C ALA A 21 -34.11 -39.68 -14.73
N GLY A 22 -33.78 -40.39 -15.81
CA GLY A 22 -34.45 -41.64 -16.19
C GLY A 22 -34.18 -42.82 -15.24
N ILE A 23 -32.95 -43.02 -14.80
CA ILE A 23 -32.55 -44.14 -13.92
C ILE A 23 -32.84 -43.77 -12.44
N GLY A 24 -32.52 -42.59 -12.02
CA GLY A 24 -32.61 -42.12 -10.63
C GLY A 24 -33.91 -41.41 -10.30
N GLY A 25 -34.83 -41.21 -11.26
CA GLY A 25 -36.07 -40.44 -11.08
C GLY A 25 -35.85 -38.95 -10.81
N ARG A 26 -34.65 -38.41 -11.07
CA ARG A 26 -34.30 -37.03 -10.78
C ARG A 26 -33.15 -36.51 -11.62
N ALA A 27 -33.31 -35.32 -12.21
CA ALA A 27 -32.27 -34.56 -12.90
C ALA A 27 -31.12 -34.17 -11.94
N LEU A 28 -29.93 -33.95 -12.49
CA LEU A 28 -28.79 -33.39 -11.78
C LEU A 28 -29.10 -31.93 -11.39
N SER A 29 -28.34 -31.38 -10.44
CA SER A 29 -28.50 -29.97 -10.12
C SER A 29 -27.97 -29.08 -11.26
N ASP A 30 -28.61 -27.90 -11.48
CA ASP A 30 -28.20 -26.95 -12.51
C ASP A 30 -26.71 -26.62 -12.48
N LYS A 31 -26.15 -26.56 -11.27
CA LYS A 31 -24.69 -26.33 -11.06
C LYS A 31 -23.86 -27.50 -11.59
N LEU A 32 -24.29 -28.73 -11.37
CA LEU A 32 -23.57 -29.90 -11.83
C LEU A 32 -23.66 -30.05 -13.34
N VAL A 33 -24.82 -29.75 -13.93
CA VAL A 33 -25.03 -29.72 -15.38
C VAL A 33 -24.13 -28.64 -16.02
N ALA A 34 -24.06 -27.48 -15.43
CA ALA A 34 -23.17 -26.41 -15.90
C ALA A 34 -21.68 -26.81 -15.83
N ILE A 35 -21.25 -27.46 -14.74
CA ILE A 35 -19.88 -27.99 -14.60
C ILE A 35 -19.59 -29.06 -15.65
N LEU A 36 -20.49 -30.00 -15.84
CA LEU A 36 -20.37 -31.06 -16.86
C LEU A 36 -20.39 -30.47 -18.27
N GLY A 37 -21.17 -29.41 -18.52
CA GLY A 37 -21.19 -28.71 -19.81
C GLY A 37 -19.84 -28.08 -20.20
N ASN A 38 -19.02 -27.69 -19.21
CA ASN A 38 -17.68 -27.20 -19.45
C ASN A 38 -16.63 -28.31 -19.68
N SER A 39 -17.01 -29.60 -19.54
CA SER A 39 -16.07 -30.72 -19.65
C SER A 39 -15.89 -31.25 -21.07
N GLY A 40 -16.66 -30.76 -22.06
CA GLY A 40 -16.65 -31.25 -23.44
C GLY A 40 -17.27 -32.63 -23.57
N ASP A 41 -16.74 -33.44 -24.49
CA ASP A 41 -17.15 -34.82 -24.64
C ASP A 41 -16.73 -35.65 -23.42
N ILE A 42 -17.65 -36.48 -22.93
CA ILE A 42 -17.45 -37.29 -21.72
C ILE A 42 -17.49 -38.76 -22.11
N ASP A 43 -16.35 -39.45 -22.04
CA ASP A 43 -16.24 -40.89 -22.13
C ASP A 43 -16.36 -41.52 -20.75
N VAL A 44 -17.45 -42.21 -20.48
CA VAL A 44 -17.73 -42.87 -19.19
C VAL A 44 -17.64 -44.37 -19.32
N ASN A 45 -16.93 -45.00 -18.40
CA ASN A 45 -17.11 -46.40 -18.09
C ASN A 45 -17.67 -46.52 -16.65
N ALA A 46 -18.67 -47.37 -16.45
CA ALA A 46 -19.28 -47.47 -15.13
C ALA A 46 -19.72 -48.91 -14.84
N ARG A 47 -19.58 -49.27 -13.56
CA ARG A 47 -20.13 -50.52 -13.02
C ARG A 47 -20.82 -50.23 -11.70
N PHE A 48 -22.05 -50.71 -11.60
CA PHE A 48 -22.87 -50.64 -10.41
C PHE A 48 -23.25 -52.07 -10.01
N ARG A 49 -22.99 -52.44 -8.74
CA ARG A 49 -23.25 -53.78 -8.24
C ARG A 49 -23.79 -53.74 -6.82
N GLY A 50 -24.89 -54.41 -6.55
CA GLY A 50 -25.43 -54.53 -5.21
C GLY A 50 -26.94 -54.55 -5.13
N LEU A 51 -27.48 -53.96 -4.09
CA LEU A 51 -28.91 -53.72 -3.86
C LEU A 51 -29.24 -52.26 -4.07
N LEU A 52 -30.49 -51.91 -4.40
CA LEU A 52 -30.90 -50.48 -4.48
C LEU A 52 -30.74 -49.72 -3.16
N SER A 53 -30.71 -50.42 -2.04
CA SER A 53 -30.48 -49.87 -0.71
C SER A 53 -28.99 -49.69 -0.37
N SER A 54 -28.08 -50.39 -1.05
CA SER A 54 -26.63 -50.27 -0.91
C SER A 54 -25.94 -50.94 -2.10
N PHE A 55 -25.10 -50.19 -2.82
CA PHE A 55 -24.38 -50.67 -3.97
C PHE A 55 -22.98 -50.08 -4.10
N ASP A 56 -22.10 -50.85 -4.70
CA ASP A 56 -20.78 -50.41 -5.12
C ASP A 56 -20.88 -49.73 -6.48
N MET A 57 -20.25 -48.58 -6.63
CA MET A 57 -20.16 -47.84 -7.87
C MET A 57 -18.69 -47.64 -8.23
N ARG A 58 -18.31 -48.08 -9.42
CA ARG A 58 -17.03 -47.75 -10.04
C ARG A 58 -17.31 -46.95 -11.29
N VAL A 59 -16.78 -45.72 -11.34
CA VAL A 59 -16.95 -44.83 -12.48
C VAL A 59 -15.60 -44.27 -12.87
N GLY A 60 -15.20 -44.44 -14.11
CA GLY A 60 -14.12 -43.74 -14.75
C GLY A 60 -14.68 -42.81 -15.81
N ALA A 61 -14.40 -41.54 -15.72
CA ALA A 61 -14.78 -40.54 -16.70
C ALA A 61 -13.52 -39.88 -17.28
N LYS A 62 -13.39 -39.87 -18.59
CA LYS A 62 -12.40 -39.09 -19.33
C LYS A 62 -13.13 -37.99 -20.07
N THR A 63 -12.64 -36.81 -19.94
CA THR A 63 -13.21 -35.60 -20.55
C THR A 63 -12.13 -34.80 -21.26
N ASP A 64 -12.51 -33.83 -22.07
CA ASP A 64 -11.55 -32.90 -22.68
C ASP A 64 -10.74 -32.11 -21.65
N VAL A 65 -11.29 -31.95 -20.45
CA VAL A 65 -10.65 -31.19 -19.36
C VAL A 65 -9.92 -32.06 -18.32
N GLY A 66 -9.82 -33.39 -18.54
CA GLY A 66 -9.09 -34.30 -17.65
C GLY A 66 -9.89 -35.57 -17.32
N GLY A 67 -9.38 -36.36 -16.36
CA GLY A 67 -9.98 -37.62 -15.93
C GLY A 67 -10.41 -37.62 -14.47
N ILE A 68 -11.50 -38.33 -14.17
CA ILE A 68 -11.99 -38.60 -12.81
C ILE A 68 -12.26 -40.09 -12.69
N ASP A 69 -11.76 -40.71 -11.63
CA ASP A 69 -12.04 -42.08 -11.24
C ASP A 69 -12.66 -42.10 -9.85
N CYS A 70 -13.76 -42.83 -9.69
CA CYS A 70 -14.45 -43.01 -8.42
C CYS A 70 -14.67 -44.49 -8.15
N ASN A 71 -14.38 -44.95 -6.95
CA ASN A 71 -14.72 -46.28 -6.43
C ASN A 71 -15.42 -46.10 -5.08
N LEU A 72 -16.76 -46.05 -5.13
CA LEU A 72 -17.57 -45.61 -4.02
C LEU A 72 -18.62 -46.66 -3.64
N GLN A 73 -18.81 -46.90 -2.39
CA GLN A 73 -19.99 -47.54 -1.85
C GLN A 73 -21.05 -46.47 -1.57
N MET A 74 -22.24 -46.65 -2.09
CA MET A 74 -23.35 -45.73 -1.96
C MET A 74 -24.56 -46.41 -1.32
N SER A 75 -25.16 -45.71 -0.32
CA SER A 75 -26.41 -46.14 0.29
C SER A 75 -27.38 -44.95 0.29
N PRO A 76 -28.46 -45.01 -0.52
CA PRO A 76 -29.49 -43.99 -0.52
C PRO A 76 -30.16 -43.85 0.82
N LEU A 77 -30.31 -42.61 1.30
CA LEU A 77 -30.96 -42.27 2.57
C LEU A 77 -32.28 -41.53 2.33
N ARG A 78 -33.15 -41.49 3.35
CA ARG A 78 -34.38 -40.69 3.29
C ARG A 78 -34.07 -39.22 2.99
N GLY A 79 -34.94 -38.59 2.20
CA GLY A 79 -34.84 -37.17 1.92
C GLY A 79 -33.86 -36.83 0.77
N GLY A 80 -33.48 -37.77 -0.12
CA GLY A 80 -32.63 -37.52 -1.28
C GLY A 80 -31.18 -37.27 -0.95
N ARG A 81 -30.71 -37.79 0.17
CA ARG A 81 -29.30 -37.87 0.58
C ARG A 81 -28.77 -39.27 0.31
N SER A 82 -27.45 -39.41 0.26
CA SER A 82 -26.78 -40.69 0.17
C SER A 82 -25.58 -40.73 1.11
N SER A 83 -25.41 -41.87 1.79
CA SER A 83 -24.11 -42.17 2.41
C SER A 83 -23.16 -42.58 1.28
N VAL A 84 -21.95 -42.08 1.32
CA VAL A 84 -20.89 -42.29 0.33
C VAL A 84 -19.60 -42.65 1.07
N ARG A 85 -18.94 -43.74 0.66
CA ARG A 85 -17.66 -44.15 1.22
C ARG A 85 -16.77 -44.71 0.12
N GLY A 86 -15.52 -44.24 0.01
CA GLY A 86 -14.56 -44.80 -0.94
C GLY A 86 -13.60 -43.76 -1.51
N ASP A 87 -12.96 -44.12 -2.61
CA ASP A 87 -11.88 -43.39 -3.23
C ASP A 87 -12.36 -42.58 -4.44
N VAL A 88 -11.81 -41.36 -4.53
CA VAL A 88 -11.96 -40.46 -5.68
C VAL A 88 -10.57 -40.02 -6.14
N ALA A 89 -10.31 -40.07 -7.44
CA ALA A 89 -9.08 -39.58 -8.02
C ALA A 89 -9.37 -38.62 -9.19
N ALA A 90 -8.67 -37.51 -9.24
CA ALA A 90 -8.66 -36.63 -10.40
C ALA A 90 -7.26 -36.61 -11.01
N ARG A 91 -7.19 -36.70 -12.35
CA ARG A 91 -5.95 -36.75 -13.11
C ARG A 91 -5.90 -35.61 -14.11
N ASN A 92 -4.95 -34.74 -13.93
CA ASN A 92 -4.72 -33.58 -14.80
C ASN A 92 -6.02 -32.82 -15.15
N LEU A 93 -6.90 -32.65 -14.15
CA LEU A 93 -8.19 -32.00 -14.30
C LEU A 93 -8.03 -30.50 -14.40
N ARG A 94 -8.41 -29.89 -15.52
CA ARG A 94 -8.34 -28.44 -15.76
C ARG A 94 -9.45 -27.71 -14.97
N LEU A 95 -9.23 -27.52 -13.67
CA LEU A 95 -10.22 -26.93 -12.77
C LEU A 95 -10.69 -25.55 -13.21
N GLY A 96 -9.81 -24.74 -13.78
CA GLY A 96 -10.13 -23.40 -14.26
C GLY A 96 -11.15 -23.42 -15.40
N GLU A 97 -11.06 -24.39 -16.30
CA GLU A 97 -12.03 -24.59 -17.38
C GLU A 97 -13.34 -25.13 -16.83
N LEU A 98 -13.24 -26.16 -16.01
CA LEU A 98 -14.40 -26.84 -15.43
C LEU A 98 -15.27 -25.90 -14.58
N LEU A 99 -14.65 -25.02 -13.79
CA LEU A 99 -15.32 -24.10 -12.87
C LEU A 99 -15.48 -22.67 -13.43
N GLY A 100 -15.08 -22.42 -14.67
CA GLY A 100 -15.16 -21.08 -15.29
C GLY A 100 -14.24 -20.03 -14.66
N ARG A 101 -13.14 -20.46 -14.02
CA ARG A 101 -12.18 -19.59 -13.30
C ARG A 101 -10.74 -19.82 -13.80
N ARG A 102 -10.52 -19.69 -15.12
CA ARG A 102 -9.21 -19.86 -15.76
C ARG A 102 -8.16 -18.84 -15.30
N ASP A 103 -8.60 -17.72 -14.81
CA ASP A 103 -7.78 -16.65 -14.23
C ASP A 103 -7.09 -17.06 -12.92
N LEU A 104 -7.70 -17.96 -12.16
CA LEU A 104 -7.29 -18.33 -10.81
C LEU A 104 -6.84 -19.78 -10.67
N LEU A 105 -7.54 -20.70 -11.34
CA LEU A 105 -7.37 -22.14 -11.20
C LEU A 105 -6.72 -22.76 -12.45
N GLY A 106 -5.71 -23.60 -12.24
CA GLY A 106 -5.05 -24.40 -13.26
C GLY A 106 -5.45 -25.88 -13.20
N ASN A 107 -4.50 -26.75 -13.52
CA ASN A 107 -4.67 -28.21 -13.48
C ASN A 107 -4.58 -28.74 -12.05
N ALA A 108 -5.32 -29.82 -11.78
CA ALA A 108 -5.24 -30.55 -10.51
C ALA A 108 -5.10 -32.07 -10.75
N THR A 109 -4.25 -32.66 -9.94
CA THR A 109 -4.11 -34.11 -9.80
C THR A 109 -4.16 -34.45 -8.32
N LEU A 110 -5.16 -35.25 -7.92
CA LEU A 110 -5.38 -35.57 -6.52
C LEU A 110 -5.99 -36.97 -6.36
N THR A 111 -5.82 -37.53 -5.17
CA THR A 111 -6.53 -38.70 -4.68
C THR A 111 -7.13 -38.39 -3.31
N ALA A 112 -8.35 -38.84 -3.07
CA ALA A 112 -9.00 -38.64 -1.77
C ALA A 112 -9.87 -39.84 -1.42
N PHE A 113 -9.86 -40.21 -0.15
CA PHE A 113 -10.86 -41.09 0.46
C PHE A 113 -11.92 -40.22 1.12
N VAL A 114 -13.19 -40.55 0.83
CA VAL A 114 -14.35 -39.81 1.35
C VAL A 114 -15.24 -40.78 2.11
N ASP A 115 -15.70 -40.40 3.31
CA ASP A 115 -16.66 -41.16 4.11
C ASP A 115 -17.67 -40.20 4.76
N GLY A 116 -18.92 -40.22 4.30
CA GLY A 116 -19.92 -39.29 4.79
C GLY A 116 -21.25 -39.31 4.08
N VAL A 117 -21.98 -38.21 4.18
CA VAL A 117 -23.33 -38.02 3.61
C VAL A 117 -23.32 -36.81 2.66
N VAL A 118 -23.84 -37.05 1.47
CA VAL A 118 -23.98 -36.00 0.43
C VAL A 118 -25.41 -35.97 -0.14
N GLY A 119 -25.83 -34.84 -0.64
CA GLY A 119 -27.09 -34.66 -1.34
C GLY A 119 -27.98 -33.55 -0.77
N ARG A 120 -28.86 -32.99 -1.62
CA ARG A 120 -29.79 -31.88 -1.29
C ARG A 120 -29.13 -30.67 -0.61
N GLY A 121 -27.94 -30.28 -1.08
CA GLY A 121 -27.23 -29.15 -0.48
C GLY A 121 -26.56 -29.44 0.87
N VAL A 122 -26.55 -30.71 1.27
CA VAL A 122 -25.82 -31.18 2.46
C VAL A 122 -24.58 -31.93 1.99
N THR A 123 -23.44 -31.55 2.51
CA THR A 123 -22.18 -32.28 2.46
C THR A 123 -21.66 -32.38 3.88
N ASP A 124 -21.51 -33.59 4.39
CA ASP A 124 -20.94 -33.85 5.72
C ASP A 124 -20.09 -35.12 5.61
N ALA A 125 -18.80 -34.97 5.34
CA ALA A 125 -17.92 -36.08 5.06
C ALA A 125 -16.52 -35.86 5.63
N ASN A 126 -15.93 -36.93 6.14
CA ASN A 126 -14.49 -36.99 6.39
C ASN A 126 -13.77 -37.20 5.06
N VAL A 127 -12.72 -36.42 4.84
CA VAL A 127 -11.92 -36.46 3.63
C VAL A 127 -10.46 -36.59 4.00
N VAL A 128 -9.81 -37.62 3.49
CA VAL A 128 -8.36 -37.78 3.57
C VAL A 128 -7.83 -37.78 2.15
N GLY A 129 -7.06 -36.76 1.79
CA GLY A 129 -6.63 -36.57 0.40
C GLY A 129 -5.17 -36.17 0.27
N ASN A 130 -4.59 -36.56 -0.87
CA ASN A 130 -3.28 -36.10 -1.31
C ASN A 130 -3.43 -35.41 -2.65
N VAL A 131 -2.94 -34.18 -2.72
CA VAL A 131 -2.87 -33.39 -3.95
C VAL A 131 -1.42 -33.41 -4.42
N THR A 132 -1.17 -34.07 -5.54
CA THR A 132 0.18 -34.13 -6.12
C THR A 132 0.44 -32.95 -7.06
N GLN A 133 -0.62 -32.28 -7.53
CA GLN A 133 -0.51 -31.11 -8.37
C GLN A 133 -1.76 -30.24 -8.24
N LEU A 134 -1.58 -28.94 -7.99
CA LEU A 134 -2.66 -27.94 -7.99
C LEU A 134 -2.18 -26.62 -8.58
N GLY A 135 -2.68 -26.27 -9.75
CA GLY A 135 -2.50 -24.94 -10.32
C GLY A 135 -3.40 -23.92 -9.63
N PHE A 136 -2.81 -22.90 -9.01
CA PHE A 136 -3.55 -21.81 -8.38
C PHE A 136 -2.75 -20.50 -8.46
N ASN A 137 -3.40 -19.41 -8.89
CA ASN A 137 -2.81 -18.08 -9.04
C ASN A 137 -1.52 -18.06 -9.91
N GLY A 138 -1.47 -18.92 -10.96
CA GLY A 138 -0.34 -19.04 -11.87
C GLY A 138 0.85 -19.84 -11.32
N TYR A 139 0.75 -20.39 -10.10
CA TYR A 139 1.74 -21.29 -9.52
C TYR A 139 1.17 -22.72 -9.45
N VAL A 140 2.06 -23.73 -9.56
CA VAL A 140 1.69 -25.15 -9.44
C VAL A 140 2.23 -25.68 -8.11
N TYR A 141 1.32 -25.93 -7.18
CA TYR A 141 1.60 -26.47 -5.86
C TYR A 141 1.74 -27.99 -5.91
N ASP A 142 2.73 -28.51 -5.20
CA ASP A 142 2.99 -29.93 -5.03
C ASP A 142 2.78 -30.36 -3.59
N SER A 143 2.55 -31.68 -3.39
CA SER A 143 2.64 -32.32 -2.07
C SER A 143 1.76 -31.68 -0.99
N LEU A 144 0.48 -31.44 -1.32
CA LEU A 144 -0.52 -31.02 -0.33
C LEU A 144 -1.25 -32.24 0.22
N ARG A 145 -1.42 -32.32 1.52
CA ARG A 145 -2.24 -33.31 2.20
C ARG A 145 -3.36 -32.67 2.99
N LEU A 146 -4.54 -33.23 2.87
CA LEU A 146 -5.74 -32.83 3.56
C LEU A 146 -6.23 -34.01 4.42
N ASP A 147 -6.59 -33.78 5.68
CA ASP A 147 -7.15 -34.75 6.58
C ASP A 147 -8.13 -34.05 7.52
N GLY A 148 -9.44 -34.20 7.29
CA GLY A 148 -10.43 -33.46 8.07
C GLY A 148 -11.85 -33.72 7.62
N ARG A 149 -12.76 -33.00 8.26
CA ARG A 149 -14.19 -33.03 7.98
C ARG A 149 -14.61 -31.81 7.18
N LEU A 150 -15.31 -32.06 6.09
CA LEU A 150 -15.96 -31.05 5.27
C LEU A 150 -17.47 -31.07 5.57
N ARG A 151 -17.99 -29.96 6.11
CA ARG A 151 -19.43 -29.79 6.39
C ARG A 151 -19.95 -28.58 5.62
N ASN A 152 -20.58 -28.84 4.47
CA ASN A 152 -20.99 -27.81 3.51
C ASN A 152 -19.79 -26.94 3.09
N ARG A 153 -19.67 -25.74 3.65
CA ARG A 153 -18.58 -24.78 3.39
C ARG A 153 -17.67 -24.60 4.61
N GLU A 154 -17.73 -25.49 5.57
CA GLU A 154 -16.86 -25.58 6.73
C GLU A 154 -15.84 -26.71 6.53
N PHE A 155 -14.59 -26.42 6.75
CA PHE A 155 -13.52 -27.40 6.86
C PHE A 155 -12.98 -27.37 8.30
N ASP A 156 -12.88 -28.53 8.92
CA ASP A 156 -12.26 -28.73 10.23
C ASP A 156 -11.29 -29.91 10.16
N GLY A 157 -10.00 -29.65 10.33
CA GLY A 157 -8.98 -30.67 10.15
C GLY A 157 -7.57 -30.12 10.00
N ARG A 158 -6.73 -30.94 9.37
CA ARG A 158 -5.33 -30.63 9.09
C ARG A 158 -5.10 -30.49 7.59
N ILE A 159 -4.33 -29.46 7.23
CA ILE A 159 -3.77 -29.29 5.87
C ILE A 159 -2.27 -29.14 6.02
N THR A 160 -1.50 -29.90 5.25
CA THR A 160 -0.04 -29.76 5.20
C THR A 160 0.41 -29.52 3.77
N ALA A 161 1.34 -28.62 3.60
CA ALA A 161 2.06 -28.41 2.34
C ALA A 161 3.54 -28.72 2.53
N ARG A 162 4.14 -29.37 1.56
CA ARG A 162 5.58 -29.67 1.50
C ARG A 162 6.13 -29.37 0.11
N ASP A 163 5.71 -28.22 -0.42
CA ASP A 163 6.13 -27.71 -1.71
C ASP A 163 7.47 -26.94 -1.55
N PRO A 164 8.34 -26.92 -2.56
CA PRO A 164 9.60 -26.18 -2.49
C PRO A 164 9.47 -24.69 -2.14
N ASN A 165 8.36 -24.05 -2.49
CA ASN A 165 8.08 -22.64 -2.26
C ASN A 165 6.98 -22.39 -1.21
N LEU A 166 6.36 -23.46 -0.67
CA LEU A 166 5.33 -23.37 0.36
C LEU A 166 5.40 -24.55 1.33
N ASP A 167 5.81 -24.30 2.56
CA ASP A 167 5.87 -25.31 3.62
C ASP A 167 5.09 -24.83 4.84
N PHE A 168 3.96 -25.50 5.15
CA PHE A 168 3.17 -25.19 6.31
C PHE A 168 2.44 -26.41 6.90
N ASP A 169 2.08 -26.30 8.17
CA ASP A 169 1.10 -27.13 8.84
C ASP A 169 -0.05 -26.25 9.35
N PHE A 170 -1.25 -26.56 8.91
CA PHE A 170 -2.49 -25.94 9.36
C PHE A 170 -3.30 -26.96 10.15
N LEU A 171 -3.86 -26.56 11.28
CA LEU A 171 -4.76 -27.36 12.10
C LEU A 171 -5.89 -26.48 12.64
N GLY A 172 -7.13 -26.85 12.37
CA GLY A 172 -8.30 -26.16 12.89
C GLY A 172 -9.42 -26.00 11.89
N MET A 173 -10.29 -25.03 12.14
CA MET A 173 -11.54 -24.84 11.45
C MET A 173 -11.56 -23.52 10.66
N VAL A 174 -12.11 -23.61 9.44
CA VAL A 174 -12.50 -22.45 8.61
C VAL A 174 -13.93 -22.67 8.13
N ASP A 175 -14.82 -21.74 8.44
CA ASP A 175 -16.26 -21.84 8.14
C ASP A 175 -16.72 -20.64 7.29
N PHE A 176 -17.22 -20.95 6.09
CA PHE A 176 -17.81 -19.99 5.13
C PHE A 176 -19.32 -20.21 4.96
N ASN A 177 -20.00 -20.91 5.88
CA ASN A 177 -21.44 -21.15 5.77
C ASN A 177 -22.24 -19.87 5.94
N ASP A 178 -21.85 -19.04 6.89
CA ASP A 178 -22.48 -17.76 7.15
C ASP A 178 -21.97 -16.65 6.23
N SER A 179 -22.64 -15.51 6.27
CA SER A 179 -22.23 -14.31 5.54
C SER A 179 -20.89 -13.76 6.04
N VAL A 180 -20.55 -14.00 7.30
CA VAL A 180 -19.28 -13.65 7.94
C VAL A 180 -18.49 -14.92 8.21
N PRO A 181 -17.35 -15.13 7.56
CA PRO A 181 -16.51 -16.30 7.81
C PRO A 181 -16.03 -16.38 9.25
N ARG A 182 -15.82 -17.61 9.74
CA ARG A 182 -15.22 -17.88 11.06
C ARG A 182 -13.93 -18.68 10.89
N TYR A 183 -12.97 -18.38 11.75
CA TYR A 183 -11.65 -18.97 11.77
C TYR A 183 -11.31 -19.38 13.21
N ASP A 184 -10.92 -20.64 13.39
CA ASP A 184 -10.38 -21.16 14.66
C ASP A 184 -9.27 -22.16 14.31
N PHE A 185 -8.05 -21.65 14.13
CA PHE A 185 -6.94 -22.48 13.66
C PHE A 185 -5.59 -22.02 14.21
N THR A 186 -4.65 -22.95 14.14
CA THR A 186 -3.21 -22.71 14.28
C THR A 186 -2.52 -23.08 12.97
N MET A 187 -1.58 -22.26 12.51
CA MET A 187 -0.78 -22.51 11.33
C MET A 187 0.71 -22.23 11.60
N ASP A 188 1.53 -23.24 11.38
CA ASP A 188 3.00 -23.12 11.36
C ASP A 188 3.45 -22.95 9.90
N LEU A 189 3.70 -21.72 9.48
CA LEU A 189 4.25 -21.38 8.18
C LEU A 189 5.77 -21.35 8.28
N ARG A 190 6.44 -22.43 7.87
CA ARG A 190 7.89 -22.52 7.88
C ARG A 190 8.53 -21.76 6.72
N ARG A 191 7.85 -21.76 5.59
CA ARG A 191 8.31 -21.05 4.39
C ARG A 191 7.16 -20.75 3.45
N ALA A 192 7.10 -19.52 2.95
CA ALA A 192 6.32 -19.14 1.78
C ALA A 192 7.15 -18.17 0.93
N ASP A 193 7.54 -18.57 -0.28
CA ASP A 193 8.15 -17.68 -1.27
C ASP A 193 7.04 -16.91 -2.00
N LEU A 194 6.66 -15.77 -1.44
CA LEU A 194 5.52 -14.97 -1.93
C LEU A 194 5.74 -14.44 -3.36
N ALA A 195 7.00 -14.28 -3.79
CA ALA A 195 7.32 -13.86 -5.15
C ALA A 195 7.03 -15.00 -6.14
N ARG A 196 7.53 -16.21 -5.88
CA ARG A 196 7.29 -17.39 -6.74
C ARG A 196 5.83 -17.87 -6.70
N LEU A 197 5.16 -17.71 -5.54
CA LEU A 197 3.74 -18.00 -5.39
C LEU A 197 2.82 -16.95 -6.07
N HIS A 198 3.40 -15.92 -6.67
CA HIS A 198 2.71 -14.79 -7.30
C HIS A 198 1.80 -13.99 -6.36
N VAL A 199 2.06 -14.05 -5.06
CA VAL A 199 1.37 -13.26 -4.03
C VAL A 199 1.95 -11.85 -3.95
N ASN A 200 3.29 -11.74 -3.98
CA ASN A 200 4.00 -10.46 -4.09
C ASN A 200 4.71 -10.40 -5.44
N ARG A 201 4.25 -9.51 -6.32
CA ARG A 201 4.84 -9.29 -7.66
C ARG A 201 5.78 -8.09 -7.73
N ARG A 202 5.95 -7.38 -6.62
CA ARG A 202 6.77 -6.17 -6.54
C ARG A 202 8.24 -6.50 -6.30
N ASP A 203 8.50 -7.47 -5.44
CA ASP A 203 9.85 -7.81 -5.00
C ASP A 203 10.32 -9.09 -5.70
N SER A 204 11.60 -9.14 -6.07
CA SER A 204 12.21 -10.31 -6.70
C SER A 204 12.46 -11.45 -5.70
N VAL A 205 12.71 -11.09 -4.45
CA VAL A 205 12.78 -12.00 -3.29
C VAL A 205 11.72 -11.57 -2.30
N SER A 206 10.88 -12.52 -1.85
CA SER A 206 9.83 -12.25 -0.88
C SER A 206 9.48 -13.55 -0.17
N GLU A 207 10.16 -13.85 0.93
CA GLU A 207 9.98 -15.07 1.72
C GLU A 207 9.43 -14.75 3.10
N LEU A 208 8.42 -15.50 3.54
CA LEU A 208 7.75 -15.34 4.83
C LEU A 208 7.77 -16.65 5.61
N SER A 209 8.10 -16.56 6.90
CA SER A 209 7.78 -17.59 7.89
C SER A 209 7.11 -16.97 9.11
N ALA A 210 6.18 -17.68 9.74
CA ALA A 210 5.45 -17.22 10.92
C ALA A 210 4.68 -18.37 11.59
N HIS A 211 4.40 -18.22 12.88
CA HIS A 211 3.40 -19.00 13.58
C HIS A 211 2.13 -18.17 13.76
N ILE A 212 0.97 -18.68 13.34
CA ILE A 212 -0.30 -17.93 13.30
C ILE A 212 -1.34 -18.69 14.11
N VAL A 213 -1.97 -18.00 15.07
CA VAL A 213 -3.15 -18.49 15.79
C VAL A 213 -4.29 -17.52 15.54
N ALA A 214 -5.37 -18.01 14.97
CA ALA A 214 -6.55 -17.20 14.64
C ALA A 214 -7.78 -17.77 15.34
N LYS A 215 -8.44 -16.94 16.12
CA LYS A 215 -9.77 -17.20 16.68
C LYS A 215 -10.63 -15.98 16.44
N ALA A 216 -11.19 -15.90 15.26
CA ALA A 216 -11.83 -14.69 14.78
C ALA A 216 -12.91 -14.98 13.74
N GLY A 217 -13.77 -13.99 13.49
CA GLY A 217 -14.67 -13.92 12.36
C GLY A 217 -14.51 -12.59 11.64
N GLY A 218 -14.74 -12.57 10.32
CA GLY A 218 -14.64 -11.35 9.54
C GLY A 218 -14.13 -11.59 8.12
N ARG A 219 -14.49 -10.71 7.18
CA ARG A 219 -13.95 -10.66 5.80
C ARG A 219 -12.87 -9.61 5.65
N SER A 220 -12.88 -8.65 6.54
CA SER A 220 -12.02 -7.48 6.54
C SER A 220 -11.83 -6.98 7.97
N LEU A 221 -10.99 -6.00 8.15
CA LEU A 221 -10.85 -5.35 9.43
C LEU A 221 -12.17 -4.68 9.91
N ASP A 222 -13.07 -4.26 9.03
CA ASP A 222 -14.36 -3.62 9.37
C ASP A 222 -15.37 -4.54 10.07
N ASP A 223 -15.22 -5.84 9.91
CA ASP A 223 -16.08 -6.87 10.50
C ASP A 223 -15.29 -7.92 11.29
N LEU A 224 -14.00 -7.66 11.55
CA LEU A 224 -13.16 -8.52 12.38
C LEU A 224 -13.69 -8.57 13.81
N ASN A 225 -14.03 -9.75 14.28
CA ASN A 225 -14.39 -10.04 15.67
C ASN A 225 -13.56 -11.20 16.17
N GLY A 226 -12.79 -10.97 17.23
CA GLY A 226 -11.88 -11.95 17.79
C GLY A 226 -10.41 -11.52 17.71
N ARG A 227 -9.53 -12.51 17.76
CA ARG A 227 -8.07 -12.28 17.85
C ARG A 227 -7.32 -13.10 16.82
N ILE A 228 -6.34 -12.46 16.20
CA ILE A 228 -5.33 -13.09 15.36
C ILE A 228 -3.96 -12.76 15.97
N GLN A 229 -3.22 -13.78 16.32
CA GLN A 229 -1.87 -13.67 16.87
C GLN A 229 -0.87 -14.24 15.86
N VAL A 230 0.17 -13.52 15.59
CA VAL A 230 1.28 -13.93 14.71
C VAL A 230 2.56 -13.78 15.49
N THR A 231 3.33 -14.85 15.59
CA THR A 231 4.61 -14.88 16.30
C THR A 231 5.74 -15.40 15.40
N ASP A 232 6.96 -15.14 15.80
CA ASP A 232 8.17 -15.62 15.14
C ASP A 232 8.20 -15.28 13.65
N VAL A 233 7.76 -14.06 13.31
CA VAL A 233 7.75 -13.58 11.95
C VAL A 233 9.17 -13.34 11.45
N LEU A 234 9.50 -13.95 10.34
CA LEU A 234 10.69 -13.65 9.55
C LEU A 234 10.25 -13.39 8.11
N TYR A 235 10.41 -12.16 7.66
CA TYR A 235 10.13 -11.75 6.29
C TYR A 235 11.41 -11.26 5.61
N ARG A 236 11.84 -11.94 4.57
CA ARG A 236 12.96 -11.56 3.71
C ARG A 236 12.44 -10.95 2.43
N TYR A 237 12.93 -9.77 2.08
CA TYR A 237 12.55 -9.09 0.85
C TYR A 237 13.77 -8.42 0.23
N ASN A 238 14.04 -8.78 -1.03
CA ASN A 238 15.25 -8.39 -1.75
C ASN A 238 16.52 -8.70 -0.94
N ASP A 239 17.29 -7.69 -0.53
CA ASP A 239 18.51 -7.79 0.30
C ASP A 239 18.26 -7.53 1.80
N LYS A 240 16.99 -7.40 2.23
CA LYS A 240 16.59 -7.01 3.58
C LYS A 240 15.84 -8.11 4.31
N GLN A 241 15.81 -7.98 5.63
CA GLN A 241 15.09 -8.89 6.52
C GLN A 241 14.34 -8.10 7.58
N LEU A 242 13.09 -8.48 7.81
CA LEU A 242 12.23 -8.00 8.88
C LEU A 242 11.92 -9.15 9.82
N THR A 243 12.05 -8.90 11.12
CA THR A 243 11.67 -9.86 12.16
C THR A 243 10.69 -9.22 13.13
N SER A 244 9.71 -10.00 13.59
CA SER A 244 8.82 -9.61 14.68
C SER A 244 8.59 -10.82 15.59
N LYS A 245 8.74 -10.62 16.89
CA LYS A 245 8.52 -11.67 17.88
C LYS A 245 7.05 -11.94 18.10
N SER A 246 6.24 -10.87 18.11
CA SER A 246 4.81 -10.99 18.36
C SER A 246 4.03 -9.83 17.78
N MET A 247 2.94 -10.17 17.11
CA MET A 247 1.92 -9.24 16.63
C MET A 247 0.56 -9.82 16.95
N THR A 248 -0.30 -9.05 17.61
CA THR A 248 -1.68 -9.43 17.90
C THR A 248 -2.63 -8.38 17.35
N VAL A 249 -3.58 -8.80 16.54
CA VAL A 249 -4.69 -7.99 16.06
C VAL A 249 -5.95 -8.46 16.75
N THR A 250 -6.65 -7.56 17.45
CA THR A 250 -7.94 -7.83 18.09
C THR A 250 -9.00 -6.93 17.45
N GLY A 251 -10.12 -7.52 17.10
CA GLY A 251 -11.28 -6.81 16.57
C GLY A 251 -12.50 -7.00 17.45
N GLU A 252 -13.23 -5.91 17.72
CA GLU A 252 -14.54 -5.90 18.37
C GLU A 252 -15.45 -4.99 17.55
N ASN A 253 -16.07 -5.56 16.53
CA ASN A 253 -16.84 -4.79 15.55
C ASN A 253 -18.33 -5.16 15.62
N SER A 254 -19.17 -4.16 15.63
CA SER A 254 -20.61 -4.27 15.55
C SER A 254 -21.18 -3.28 14.52
N ALA A 255 -22.48 -3.29 14.33
CA ALA A 255 -23.15 -2.30 13.47
C ALA A 255 -22.98 -0.85 13.98
N ARG A 256 -22.71 -0.66 15.29
CA ARG A 256 -22.66 0.66 15.93
C ARG A 256 -21.29 1.07 16.44
N SER A 257 -20.32 0.17 16.43
CA SER A 257 -18.98 0.43 16.96
C SER A 257 -17.96 -0.45 16.26
N LYS A 258 -16.86 0.15 15.87
CA LYS A 258 -15.68 -0.48 15.29
C LYS A 258 -14.50 -0.24 16.20
N LEU A 259 -13.88 -1.31 16.69
CA LEU A 259 -12.64 -1.27 17.45
C LEU A 259 -11.68 -2.30 16.87
N VAL A 260 -10.51 -1.85 16.48
CA VAL A 260 -9.40 -2.71 16.09
C VAL A 260 -8.16 -2.25 16.84
N GLU A 261 -7.51 -3.18 17.49
CA GLU A 261 -6.25 -2.95 18.20
C GLU A 261 -5.17 -3.83 17.57
N LEU A 262 -4.04 -3.22 17.28
CA LEU A 262 -2.77 -3.87 16.97
C LEU A 262 -1.85 -3.69 18.16
N ARG A 263 -1.27 -4.77 18.65
CA ARG A 263 -0.19 -4.77 19.63
C ARG A 263 0.96 -5.59 19.09
N SER A 264 2.13 -5.01 19.03
CA SER A 264 3.31 -5.67 18.48
C SER A 264 4.60 -5.18 19.14
N ASP A 265 5.69 -5.82 18.84
CA ASP A 265 7.03 -5.38 19.24
C ASP A 265 7.51 -4.13 18.47
N PHE A 266 6.87 -3.77 17.37
CA PHE A 266 7.24 -2.60 16.55
C PHE A 266 6.31 -1.40 16.71
N ALA A 267 5.02 -1.61 17.03
CA ALA A 267 4.08 -0.51 17.29
C ALA A 267 2.80 -1.04 17.97
N ASP A 268 2.17 -0.16 18.74
CA ASP A 268 0.78 -0.33 19.17
C ASP A 268 -0.10 0.63 18.36
N ALA A 269 -1.25 0.15 17.88
CA ALA A 269 -2.21 0.99 17.20
C ALA A 269 -3.63 0.66 17.64
N THR A 270 -4.45 1.68 17.85
CA THR A 270 -5.87 1.55 18.17
C THR A 270 -6.68 2.37 17.19
N PHE A 271 -7.62 1.72 16.53
CA PHE A 271 -8.61 2.40 15.72
C PHE A 271 -10.00 2.20 16.32
N ARG A 272 -10.69 3.29 16.64
CA ARG A 272 -12.06 3.28 17.14
C ARG A 272 -12.92 4.18 16.28
N SER A 273 -14.07 3.68 15.80
CA SER A 273 -14.98 4.43 14.94
C SER A 273 -16.40 3.87 15.05
N LYS A 274 -17.40 4.64 14.63
CA LYS A 274 -18.74 4.13 14.34
C LYS A 274 -18.93 3.81 12.85
N THR A 275 -18.06 4.35 12.03
CA THR A 275 -18.03 4.20 10.57
C THR A 275 -16.92 3.24 10.16
N SER A 276 -17.05 2.58 9.01
CA SER A 276 -16.00 1.72 8.47
C SER A 276 -14.71 2.51 8.22
N TYR A 277 -13.53 1.89 8.45
CA TYR A 277 -12.29 2.61 8.17
C TYR A 277 -12.08 2.87 6.69
N ARG A 278 -12.60 2.03 5.79
CA ARG A 278 -12.58 2.32 4.36
C ARG A 278 -13.27 3.66 4.08
N GLU A 279 -14.40 3.93 4.73
CA GLU A 279 -15.09 5.22 4.64
C GLU A 279 -14.31 6.33 5.32
N VAL A 280 -13.76 6.10 6.53
CA VAL A 280 -12.93 7.09 7.23
C VAL A 280 -11.73 7.52 6.37
N PHE A 281 -10.98 6.58 5.79
CA PHE A 281 -9.87 6.90 4.91
C PHE A 281 -10.30 7.61 3.62
N ARG A 282 -11.45 7.25 3.06
CA ARG A 282 -12.03 7.97 1.92
C ARG A 282 -12.36 9.43 2.27
N TYR A 283 -12.96 9.67 3.43
CA TYR A 283 -13.24 11.02 3.91
C TYR A 283 -12.00 11.81 4.26
N LEU A 284 -11.01 11.22 4.90
CA LEU A 284 -9.72 11.87 5.19
C LEU A 284 -9.02 12.31 3.90
N ARG A 285 -9.00 11.44 2.88
CA ARG A 285 -8.45 11.78 1.56
C ARG A 285 -9.23 12.90 0.90
N ALA A 286 -10.54 12.86 0.96
CA ALA A 286 -11.42 13.89 0.43
C ALA A 286 -11.25 15.23 1.15
N SER A 287 -11.12 15.21 2.48
CA SER A 287 -10.85 16.39 3.30
C SER A 287 -9.46 16.98 2.97
N ALA A 288 -8.45 16.13 2.79
CA ALA A 288 -7.12 16.57 2.35
C ALA A 288 -7.18 17.29 0.98
N TRP A 289 -7.93 16.78 0.02
CA TRP A 289 -8.11 17.43 -1.29
C TRP A 289 -8.89 18.76 -1.23
N LYS A 290 -9.82 18.88 -0.29
CA LYS A 290 -10.54 20.13 -0.04
C LYS A 290 -9.58 21.26 0.35
N TYR A 291 -8.61 20.95 1.21
CA TYR A 291 -7.62 21.92 1.69
C TYR A 291 -6.39 22.03 0.79
N LEU A 292 -5.99 20.94 0.16
CA LEU A 292 -4.77 20.83 -0.65
C LEU A 292 -5.12 20.30 -2.05
N PRO A 293 -5.86 21.07 -2.87
CA PRO A 293 -6.26 20.64 -4.20
C PRO A 293 -5.06 20.31 -5.11
N LEU A 294 -3.88 20.83 -4.80
CA LEU A 294 -2.61 20.53 -5.48
C LEU A 294 -2.21 19.04 -5.40
N LEU A 295 -2.67 18.32 -4.37
CA LEU A 295 -2.38 16.90 -4.19
C LEU A 295 -3.34 15.98 -4.96
N ARG A 296 -4.36 16.53 -5.60
CA ARG A 296 -5.33 15.76 -6.38
C ARG A 296 -4.73 15.38 -7.74
N HIS A 297 -4.61 14.10 -8.05
CA HIS A 297 -4.14 13.58 -9.33
C HIS A 297 -5.34 13.04 -10.14
N GLY A 298 -5.53 13.54 -11.37
CA GLY A 298 -6.53 13.05 -12.33
C GLY A 298 -7.99 13.45 -12.03
N ASP A 299 -8.92 12.93 -12.84
CA ASP A 299 -10.37 13.13 -12.76
C ASP A 299 -11.04 12.32 -11.64
N GLU A 300 -10.41 12.22 -10.49
CA GLU A 300 -11.00 11.50 -9.35
C GLU A 300 -12.28 12.20 -8.88
N GLU A 301 -13.35 11.40 -8.80
CA GLU A 301 -14.73 11.81 -8.49
C GLU A 301 -14.85 12.79 -7.32
N SER A 302 -15.82 13.69 -7.46
CA SER A 302 -16.24 14.61 -6.40
C SER A 302 -16.49 13.86 -5.10
N VAL A 303 -16.03 14.46 -3.99
CA VAL A 303 -16.20 13.95 -2.62
C VAL A 303 -17.66 13.54 -2.39
N PRO A 304 -17.96 12.26 -2.13
CA PRO A 304 -19.29 11.89 -1.72
C PRO A 304 -19.62 12.59 -0.40
N ARG A 305 -20.67 13.38 -0.37
CA ARG A 305 -21.23 13.84 0.91
C ARG A 305 -21.67 12.62 1.70
N ALA A 306 -21.41 12.61 3.01
CA ALA A 306 -21.88 11.56 3.89
C ALA A 306 -23.39 11.36 3.68
N SER A 307 -23.77 10.23 3.07
CA SER A 307 -25.15 9.81 2.93
C SER A 307 -25.61 9.17 4.23
N GLY A 308 -25.99 9.97 5.20
CA GLY A 308 -26.53 9.50 6.48
C GLY A 308 -26.76 10.68 7.41
N VAL A 309 -27.71 10.55 8.31
CA VAL A 309 -27.93 11.54 9.39
C VAL A 309 -26.64 11.58 10.22
N ALA A 310 -25.84 12.60 9.96
CA ALA A 310 -24.58 12.84 10.65
C ALA A 310 -24.87 13.18 12.11
N VAL A 311 -24.55 12.28 13.03
CA VAL A 311 -24.65 12.54 14.46
C VAL A 311 -23.41 13.32 14.88
N ALA A 312 -23.59 14.50 15.46
CA ALA A 312 -22.53 15.45 15.81
C ALA A 312 -21.39 14.87 16.67
N ASN A 313 -21.58 13.68 17.27
CA ASN A 313 -20.63 13.05 18.18
C ASN A 313 -19.98 11.76 17.62
N ASP A 314 -19.97 11.54 16.30
CA ASP A 314 -19.41 10.35 15.67
C ASP A 314 -17.93 10.53 15.30
N TYR A 315 -17.06 10.56 16.30
CA TYR A 315 -15.63 10.65 16.08
C TYR A 315 -15.02 9.28 15.78
N SER A 316 -14.10 9.28 14.81
CA SER A 316 -13.12 8.21 14.58
C SER A 316 -11.79 8.60 15.22
N LEU A 317 -11.19 7.71 15.97
CA LEU A 317 -9.91 7.89 16.63
C LEU A 317 -8.92 6.85 16.11
N LEU A 318 -7.79 7.30 15.60
CA LEU A 318 -6.61 6.48 15.37
C LEU A 318 -5.49 6.94 16.29
N SER A 319 -4.96 6.02 17.09
CA SER A 319 -3.74 6.24 17.88
C SER A 319 -2.69 5.23 17.44
N VAL A 320 -1.47 5.67 17.24
CA VAL A 320 -0.31 4.84 16.92
C VAL A 320 0.84 5.26 17.83
N ASP A 321 1.40 4.31 18.55
CA ASP A 321 2.58 4.47 19.38
C ASP A 321 3.69 3.56 18.86
N VAL A 322 4.76 4.15 18.36
CA VAL A 322 5.88 3.45 17.70
C VAL A 322 6.86 2.94 18.77
N ARG A 323 7.32 1.70 18.60
CA ARG A 323 8.37 1.09 19.43
C ARG A 323 9.65 0.90 18.62
N HIS A 324 9.63 0.02 17.63
CA HIS A 324 10.77 -0.28 16.77
C HIS A 324 10.30 -0.57 15.35
N ILE A 325 9.91 0.50 14.62
CA ILE A 325 9.19 0.35 13.35
C ILE A 325 10.11 0.39 12.11
N ASP A 326 11.39 0.74 12.25
CA ASP A 326 12.29 0.99 11.13
C ASP A 326 12.28 -0.11 10.05
N PRO A 327 12.33 -1.42 10.38
CA PRO A 327 12.30 -2.47 9.37
C PRO A 327 11.00 -2.48 8.56
N ILE A 328 9.87 -2.14 9.20
CA ILE A 328 8.55 -2.06 8.55
C ILE A 328 8.42 -0.75 7.77
N ALA A 329 8.87 0.35 8.35
CA ALA A 329 8.86 1.67 7.72
C ALA A 329 9.68 1.66 6.42
N ASP A 330 10.86 1.03 6.44
CA ASP A 330 11.71 0.86 5.26
C ASP A 330 11.08 -0.05 4.20
N ALA A 331 10.38 -1.11 4.60
CA ALA A 331 9.65 -1.98 3.67
C ALA A 331 8.49 -1.24 2.96
N ILE A 332 7.80 -0.33 3.66
CA ILE A 332 6.72 0.50 3.11
C ILE A 332 7.26 1.65 2.26
N SER A 333 8.29 2.34 2.76
CA SER A 333 8.89 3.52 2.13
C SER A 333 10.41 3.48 2.28
N PRO A 334 11.14 3.01 1.25
CA PRO A 334 12.59 2.81 1.33
C PRO A 334 13.35 4.03 1.85
N GLY A 335 14.17 3.79 2.88
CA GLY A 335 14.95 4.81 3.59
C GLY A 335 14.15 5.65 4.59
N LEU A 336 12.93 5.23 4.96
CA LEU A 336 12.17 5.84 6.05
C LEU A 336 12.60 5.21 7.38
N GLN A 337 13.03 6.05 8.32
CA GLN A 337 13.30 5.69 9.71
C GLN A 337 12.50 6.61 10.64
N VAL A 338 11.99 6.05 11.72
CA VAL A 338 11.14 6.75 12.68
C VAL A 338 11.58 6.39 14.08
N ALA A 339 11.84 7.36 14.91
CA ALA A 339 12.32 7.15 16.29
C ALA A 339 11.35 6.32 17.12
N ASP A 340 11.91 5.49 17.98
CA ASP A 340 11.16 4.81 19.05
C ASP A 340 10.50 5.85 19.96
N GLY A 341 9.28 5.55 20.43
CA GLY A 341 8.48 6.50 21.21
C GLY A 341 7.76 7.56 20.39
N SER A 342 7.86 7.52 19.06
CA SER A 342 7.05 8.38 18.19
C SER A 342 5.57 8.06 18.36
N SER A 343 4.73 9.07 18.31
CA SER A 343 3.29 8.93 18.47
C SER A 343 2.51 9.69 17.41
N LEU A 344 1.36 9.13 17.03
CA LEU A 344 0.38 9.77 16.16
C LEU A 344 -1.01 9.60 16.76
N GLN A 345 -1.75 10.69 16.89
CA GLN A 345 -3.16 10.70 17.24
C GLN A 345 -3.94 11.47 16.20
N LEU A 346 -4.92 10.82 15.61
CA LEU A 346 -5.83 11.40 14.63
C LEU A 346 -7.26 11.25 15.13
N LEU A 347 -7.93 12.36 15.36
CA LEU A 347 -9.36 12.42 15.65
C LEU A 347 -10.05 13.02 14.44
N PHE A 348 -11.10 12.35 13.94
CA PHE A 348 -11.83 12.78 12.77
C PHE A 348 -13.33 12.53 12.92
N ASN A 349 -14.15 13.53 12.58
CA ASN A 349 -15.59 13.41 12.51
C ASN A 349 -16.07 13.66 11.07
N PRO A 350 -16.46 12.59 10.33
CA PRO A 350 -16.90 12.72 8.93
C PRO A 350 -18.14 13.62 8.79
N ALA A 351 -18.98 13.67 9.81
CA ALA A 351 -20.25 14.38 9.80
C ALA A 351 -20.11 15.89 9.82
N SER A 352 -19.16 16.38 10.63
CA SER A 352 -18.87 17.81 10.81
C SER A 352 -17.60 18.24 10.08
N ASP A 353 -16.94 17.31 9.36
CA ASP A 353 -15.63 17.52 8.72
C ASP A 353 -14.61 18.12 9.70
N GLN A 354 -14.63 17.64 10.95
CA GLN A 354 -13.67 18.05 11.96
C GLN A 354 -12.50 17.08 12.01
N LEU A 355 -11.29 17.63 12.01
CA LEU A 355 -10.03 16.89 12.05
C LEU A 355 -9.13 17.50 13.12
N SER A 356 -8.48 16.62 13.89
CA SER A 356 -7.37 16.99 14.77
C SER A 356 -6.29 15.92 14.67
N LEU A 357 -5.11 16.32 14.25
CA LEU A 357 -3.91 15.49 14.16
C LEU A 357 -2.88 16.01 15.14
N LYS A 358 -2.30 15.10 15.92
CA LYS A 358 -1.09 15.35 16.73
C LYS A 358 -0.08 14.27 16.43
N ALA A 359 1.16 14.65 16.18
CA ALA A 359 2.25 13.70 15.98
C ALA A 359 3.54 14.26 16.63
N THR A 360 4.28 13.37 17.27
CA THR A 360 5.57 13.66 17.87
C THR A 360 6.57 12.59 17.52
N SER A 361 7.84 12.99 17.32
CA SER A 361 8.94 12.07 17.07
C SER A 361 10.26 12.70 17.47
N GLU A 362 11.16 11.93 18.10
CA GLU A 362 12.53 12.37 18.36
C GLU A 362 13.31 12.57 17.07
N TYR A 363 13.08 11.71 16.06
CA TYR A 363 13.55 11.95 14.70
C TYR A 363 12.67 11.22 13.68
N ILE A 364 12.62 11.80 12.48
CA ILE A 364 12.14 11.15 11.26
C ILE A 364 13.19 11.41 10.18
N GLU A 365 13.70 10.33 9.62
CA GLU A 365 14.65 10.39 8.52
C GLU A 365 14.07 9.71 7.27
N ARG A 366 14.28 10.33 6.10
CA ARG A 366 13.98 9.73 4.81
C ARG A 366 14.91 10.26 3.73
N LYS A 367 15.75 9.39 3.15
CA LYS A 367 16.74 9.75 2.13
C LYS A 367 17.70 10.85 2.63
N ARG A 368 17.53 12.10 2.13
CA ARG A 368 18.34 13.28 2.48
C ARG A 368 17.61 14.27 3.39
N MET A 369 16.50 13.84 3.97
CA MET A 369 15.71 14.65 4.90
C MET A 369 15.77 14.03 6.28
N LEU A 370 16.14 14.81 7.29
CA LEU A 370 16.11 14.44 8.70
C LEU A 370 15.49 15.59 9.48
N ALA A 371 14.45 15.31 10.26
CA ALA A 371 13.88 16.22 11.22
C ALA A 371 14.07 15.65 12.62
N THR A 372 14.56 16.46 13.57
CA THR A 372 14.76 16.07 14.98
C THR A 372 13.78 16.79 15.89
N ARG A 373 13.36 16.15 16.97
CA ARG A 373 12.36 16.63 17.94
C ARG A 373 11.13 17.24 17.27
N LEU A 374 10.59 16.46 16.33
CA LEU A 374 9.43 16.88 15.52
C LEU A 374 8.15 16.88 16.36
N ASN A 375 7.40 17.98 16.28
CA ASN A 375 6.05 18.10 16.80
C ASN A 375 5.15 18.66 15.70
N VAL A 376 4.05 17.99 15.41
CA VAL A 376 3.07 18.41 14.40
C VAL A 376 1.69 18.43 15.02
N ASN A 377 1.00 19.56 14.87
CA ASN A 377 -0.41 19.71 15.22
C ASN A 377 -1.14 20.26 14.00
N ALA A 378 -2.19 19.58 13.61
CA ALA A 378 -3.08 20.08 12.57
C ALA A 378 -4.53 19.94 13.02
N SER A 379 -5.32 20.95 12.75
CA SER A 379 -6.75 20.92 13.05
C SER A 379 -7.52 21.79 12.07
N ASN A 380 -8.77 21.42 11.83
CA ASN A 380 -9.66 22.28 11.06
C ASN A 380 -10.74 22.86 11.95
N ARG A 381 -11.20 24.05 11.59
CA ARG A 381 -12.36 24.69 12.17
C ARG A 381 -13.20 25.25 11.01
N GLY A 382 -14.37 24.65 10.79
CA GLY A 382 -15.18 24.95 9.61
C GLY A 382 -14.44 24.64 8.29
N ASP A 383 -14.28 25.65 7.43
CA ASP A 383 -13.63 25.50 6.12
C ASP A 383 -12.12 25.80 6.13
N SER A 384 -11.54 25.97 7.29
CA SER A 384 -10.11 26.32 7.42
C SER A 384 -9.32 25.25 8.14
N LEU A 385 -8.28 24.74 7.50
CA LEU A 385 -7.25 23.87 8.11
C LEU A 385 -6.12 24.76 8.66
N THR A 386 -5.70 24.48 9.88
CA THR A 386 -4.52 25.10 10.50
C THR A 386 -3.50 24.01 10.80
N VAL A 387 -2.24 24.28 10.48
CA VAL A 387 -1.12 23.37 10.76
C VAL A 387 -0.06 24.14 11.52
N TYR A 388 0.45 23.55 12.57
CA TYR A 388 1.63 23.97 13.29
C TYR A 388 2.61 22.80 13.36
N ALA A 389 3.85 23.04 12.95
CA ALA A 389 4.91 22.05 13.12
C ALA A 389 6.17 22.73 13.64
N SER A 390 6.94 22.02 14.46
CA SER A 390 8.25 22.48 14.93
C SER A 390 9.24 21.32 14.90
N ALA A 391 10.49 21.63 14.62
CA ALA A 391 11.61 20.71 14.73
C ALA A 391 12.80 21.45 15.36
N GLU A 392 13.62 20.72 16.13
CA GLU A 392 14.86 21.32 16.62
C GLU A 392 15.81 21.56 15.46
N ASP A 393 15.97 20.57 14.60
CA ASP A 393 16.73 20.67 13.36
C ASP A 393 15.97 20.06 12.20
N LEU A 394 16.01 20.70 11.04
CA LEU A 394 15.62 20.13 9.77
C LEU A 394 16.80 20.14 8.81
N TYR A 395 17.24 18.97 8.39
CA TYR A 395 18.18 18.77 7.29
C TYR A 395 17.42 18.37 6.03
N ALA A 396 17.58 19.10 4.95
CA ALA A 396 16.95 18.82 3.66
C ALA A 396 17.97 18.97 2.53
N GLY A 397 18.62 17.90 2.14
CA GLY A 397 19.74 17.92 1.22
C GLY A 397 20.95 18.64 1.80
N MET A 398 21.28 19.82 1.27
CA MET A 398 22.35 20.69 1.80
C MET A 398 21.82 21.78 2.76
N LEU A 399 20.51 21.92 2.87
CA LEU A 399 19.89 22.91 3.73
C LEU A 399 19.82 22.40 5.18
N HIS A 400 20.24 23.22 6.15
CA HIS A 400 20.07 23.00 7.57
C HIS A 400 19.31 24.18 8.18
N LEU A 401 18.17 23.90 8.81
CA LEU A 401 17.30 24.88 9.44
C LEU A 401 17.11 24.49 10.92
N PRO A 402 17.97 25.01 11.81
CA PRO A 402 17.80 24.79 13.24
C PRO A 402 16.68 25.68 13.81
N GLY A 403 16.02 25.20 14.85
CA GLY A 403 14.92 25.89 15.51
C GLY A 403 13.74 26.16 14.55
N LEU A 404 13.43 25.19 13.66
CA LEU A 404 12.37 25.34 12.69
C LEU A 404 11.00 25.42 13.35
N SER A 405 10.24 26.43 12.98
CA SER A 405 8.81 26.56 13.26
C SER A 405 8.05 26.76 11.95
N LEU A 406 7.04 25.94 11.71
CA LEU A 406 6.15 26.05 10.56
C LEU A 406 4.75 26.34 11.04
N THR A 407 4.14 27.41 10.54
CA THR A 407 2.72 27.69 10.70
C THR A 407 2.06 27.73 9.35
N GLY A 408 0.90 27.11 9.22
CA GLY A 408 0.21 27.05 7.95
C GLY A 408 -1.29 27.04 8.09
N GLY A 409 -1.95 27.38 7.00
CA GLY A 409 -3.38 27.30 6.86
C GLY A 409 -3.79 27.02 5.43
N ALA A 410 -4.93 26.36 5.27
CA ALA A 410 -5.53 26.13 3.97
C ALA A 410 -7.02 26.39 4.01
N LYS A 411 -7.54 27.12 3.02
CA LYS A 411 -8.96 27.44 2.90
C LYS A 411 -9.32 27.64 1.43
N GLN A 412 -10.31 26.91 0.96
CA GLN A 412 -10.89 27.09 -0.39
C GLN A 412 -9.84 27.17 -1.52
N GLY A 413 -8.90 26.22 -1.55
CA GLY A 413 -7.86 26.16 -2.57
C GLY A 413 -6.69 27.12 -2.35
N ARG A 414 -6.74 27.94 -1.33
CA ARG A 414 -5.63 28.81 -0.91
C ARG A 414 -4.87 28.15 0.22
N VAL A 415 -3.55 28.05 0.08
CA VAL A 415 -2.62 27.55 1.10
C VAL A 415 -1.68 28.67 1.47
N GLN A 416 -1.52 28.90 2.76
CA GLN A 416 -0.53 29.85 3.31
C GLN A 416 0.37 29.11 4.28
N LEU A 417 1.68 29.25 4.10
CA LEU A 417 2.71 28.66 4.95
C LEU A 417 3.69 29.74 5.37
N SER A 418 4.14 29.69 6.61
CA SER A 418 5.23 30.54 7.13
C SER A 418 6.20 29.65 7.89
N ALA A 419 7.46 29.65 7.47
CA ALA A 419 8.54 28.90 8.07
C ALA A 419 9.52 29.87 8.72
N GLY A 420 9.70 29.75 10.02
CA GLY A 420 10.73 30.45 10.79
C GLY A 420 11.86 29.50 11.17
N PHE A 421 13.09 29.98 11.21
CA PHE A 421 14.25 29.25 11.71
C PHE A 421 15.18 30.19 12.50
N ASN A 422 15.96 29.62 13.42
CA ASN A 422 16.86 30.40 14.26
C ASN A 422 18.12 29.60 14.61
N ASP A 423 19.21 29.88 13.90
CA ASP A 423 20.54 29.36 14.19
C ASP A 423 21.26 30.33 15.17
N THR A 424 21.19 30.00 16.46
CA THR A 424 21.82 30.82 17.51
C THR A 424 23.34 30.76 17.47
N LEU A 425 23.93 29.67 17.00
CA LEU A 425 25.37 29.48 16.89
C LEU A 425 25.96 30.38 15.81
N ARG A 426 25.34 30.43 14.65
CA ARG A 426 25.78 31.25 13.52
C ARG A 426 25.16 32.64 13.50
N LYS A 427 24.28 32.96 14.46
CA LYS A 427 23.52 34.21 14.55
C LYS A 427 22.73 34.49 13.25
N VAL A 428 22.15 33.44 12.65
CA VAL A 428 21.31 33.54 11.46
C VAL A 428 19.88 33.15 11.83
N SER A 429 18.93 33.99 11.50
CA SER A 429 17.52 33.69 11.66
C SER A 429 16.75 34.10 10.41
N GLY A 430 15.58 33.54 10.20
CA GLY A 430 14.76 33.89 9.05
C GLY A 430 13.29 33.56 9.25
N LEU A 431 12.48 34.29 8.54
CA LEU A 431 11.04 34.01 8.36
C LEU A 431 10.74 34.03 6.86
N VAL A 432 10.22 32.95 6.32
CA VAL A 432 9.81 32.87 4.94
C VAL A 432 8.34 32.48 4.89
N GLY A 433 7.51 33.35 4.34
CA GLY A 433 6.09 33.13 4.16
C GLY A 433 5.74 32.99 2.67
N VAL A 434 4.87 32.02 2.37
CA VAL A 434 4.40 31.77 1.01
C VAL A 434 2.88 31.58 1.04
N ARG A 435 2.20 32.15 0.04
CA ARG A 435 0.80 31.87 -0.24
C ARG A 435 0.68 31.28 -1.63
N ALA A 436 0.02 30.14 -1.74
CA ALA A 436 -0.31 29.48 -3.00
C ALA A 436 -1.82 29.59 -3.25
N ASP A 437 -2.20 30.09 -4.40
CA ASP A 437 -3.57 30.17 -4.89
C ASP A 437 -3.68 29.35 -6.17
N VAL A 438 -4.62 28.41 -6.27
CA VAL A 438 -4.96 27.74 -7.55
C VAL A 438 -5.78 28.73 -8.37
N VAL A 439 -5.25 29.19 -9.50
CA VAL A 439 -5.90 30.21 -10.34
C VAL A 439 -6.57 29.60 -11.58
N ASP A 440 -6.11 28.43 -12.04
CA ASP A 440 -6.75 27.68 -13.11
C ASP A 440 -6.58 26.18 -12.85
N GLU A 441 -7.69 25.43 -12.87
CA GLU A 441 -7.69 23.97 -12.68
C GLU A 441 -7.44 23.21 -14.00
N HIS A 442 -7.64 23.88 -15.15
CA HIS A 442 -7.60 23.28 -16.49
C HIS A 442 -6.71 24.02 -17.47
N GLY A 443 -5.61 24.61 -17.00
CA GLY A 443 -4.62 25.26 -17.85
C GLY A 443 -3.99 24.32 -18.86
N PRO A 444 -3.26 24.85 -19.87
CA PRO A 444 -2.70 24.07 -21.00
C PRO A 444 -1.83 22.89 -20.56
N ASN A 445 -1.14 23.03 -19.43
CA ASN A 445 -0.26 22.02 -18.83
C ASN A 445 -0.79 21.52 -17.49
N GLY A 446 -2.12 21.48 -17.29
CA GLY A 446 -2.73 21.15 -16.02
C GLY A 446 -2.99 22.38 -15.14
N ARG A 447 -3.04 22.18 -13.82
CA ARG A 447 -3.35 23.28 -12.89
C ARG A 447 -2.28 24.34 -12.86
N ILE A 448 -2.73 25.59 -12.81
CA ILE A 448 -1.86 26.77 -12.64
C ILE A 448 -1.99 27.25 -11.18
N VAL A 449 -0.85 27.38 -10.53
CA VAL A 449 -0.73 27.86 -9.15
C VAL A 449 0.06 29.15 -9.11
N ASP A 450 -0.53 30.21 -8.58
CA ASP A 450 0.17 31.44 -8.26
C ASP A 450 0.78 31.35 -6.86
N LEU A 451 2.10 31.53 -6.78
CA LEU A 451 2.81 31.71 -5.52
C LEU A 451 3.07 33.17 -5.24
N ARG A 452 2.74 33.61 -4.04
CA ARG A 452 3.09 34.93 -3.54
C ARG A 452 3.98 34.82 -2.32
N ILE A 453 5.09 35.49 -2.34
CA ILE A 453 5.96 35.62 -1.18
C ILE A 453 5.29 36.63 -0.23
N LEU A 454 5.03 36.20 0.98
CA LEU A 454 4.56 37.04 2.08
C LEU A 454 5.77 37.79 2.68
N PRO A 455 5.57 38.78 3.59
CA PRO A 455 6.68 39.45 4.23
C PRO A 455 7.70 38.47 4.78
N SER A 456 8.87 38.41 4.17
CA SER A 456 9.91 37.42 4.40
C SER A 456 11.27 38.06 4.55
N HIS A 457 12.09 37.54 5.44
CA HIS A 457 13.43 38.07 5.68
C HIS A 457 14.38 37.00 6.20
N ILE A 458 15.67 37.26 6.01
CA ILE A 458 16.78 36.52 6.63
C ILE A 458 17.67 37.56 7.33
N THR A 459 18.06 37.30 8.56
CA THR A 459 18.92 38.18 9.34
C THR A 459 20.20 37.46 9.76
N ARG A 460 21.35 38.08 9.58
CA ARG A 460 22.65 37.62 10.11
C ARG A 460 23.33 38.79 10.83
N GLY A 461 23.51 38.66 12.12
CA GLY A 461 24.03 39.75 12.95
C GLY A 461 23.15 41.01 12.83
N SER A 462 23.71 42.11 12.34
CA SER A 462 22.99 43.39 12.14
C SER A 462 22.39 43.55 10.71
N LYS A 463 22.65 42.62 9.82
CA LYS A 463 22.18 42.70 8.43
C LYS A 463 20.89 41.90 8.24
N THR A 464 19.90 42.52 7.60
CA THR A 464 18.63 41.87 7.26
C THR A 464 18.38 42.00 5.76
N TRP A 465 18.14 40.86 5.09
CA TRP A 465 17.72 40.80 3.69
C TRP A 465 16.21 40.55 3.63
N GLN A 466 15.53 41.33 2.83
CA GLN A 466 14.13 41.14 2.49
C GLN A 466 13.99 40.16 1.31
N ILE A 467 12.98 39.30 1.34
CA ILE A 467 12.67 38.34 0.28
C ILE A 467 11.31 38.71 -0.29
N PHE A 468 11.21 38.89 -1.58
CA PHE A 468 9.94 39.13 -2.28
C PHE A 468 10.02 38.71 -3.76
N ALA A 469 8.86 38.56 -4.40
CA ALA A 469 8.77 38.33 -5.84
C ALA A 469 7.58 39.11 -6.41
N HIS A 470 7.69 39.51 -7.67
CA HIS A 470 6.57 40.07 -8.39
C HIS A 470 5.51 39.00 -8.67
N LYS A 471 5.93 37.91 -9.30
CA LYS A 471 5.06 36.79 -9.64
C LYS A 471 5.86 35.50 -9.70
N ILE A 472 5.30 34.42 -9.17
CA ILE A 472 5.77 33.06 -9.40
C ILE A 472 4.55 32.23 -9.78
N GLN A 473 4.61 31.56 -10.94
CA GLN A 473 3.57 30.62 -11.39
C GLN A 473 4.17 29.24 -11.59
N ILE A 474 3.43 28.22 -11.16
CA ILE A 474 3.83 26.83 -11.30
C ILE A 474 2.72 26.07 -12.01
N ASP A 475 3.09 25.29 -13.03
CA ASP A 475 2.26 24.24 -13.60
C ASP A 475 3.03 22.91 -13.66
N THR A 476 2.50 21.88 -14.33
CA THR A 476 3.17 20.57 -14.40
C THR A 476 4.40 20.54 -15.29
N ALA A 477 4.60 21.55 -16.15
CA ALA A 477 5.68 21.62 -17.14
C ALA A 477 6.75 22.65 -16.80
N GLN A 478 6.38 23.72 -16.06
CA GLN A 478 7.26 24.88 -15.86
C GLN A 478 7.01 25.63 -14.55
N VAL A 479 8.02 26.41 -14.15
CA VAL A 479 7.95 27.42 -13.11
C VAL A 479 8.35 28.76 -13.73
N VAL A 480 7.42 29.69 -13.81
CA VAL A 480 7.66 31.07 -14.25
C VAL A 480 8.01 31.93 -13.05
N ILE A 481 9.16 32.56 -13.08
CA ILE A 481 9.65 33.43 -12.00
C ILE A 481 9.80 34.84 -12.59
N ASP A 482 8.95 35.76 -12.18
CA ASP A 482 9.09 37.18 -12.51
C ASP A 482 9.68 37.90 -11.29
N LYS A 483 10.96 38.20 -11.39
CA LYS A 483 11.75 39.00 -10.47
C LYS A 483 11.61 38.58 -9.00
N PHE A 484 12.17 37.44 -8.64
CA PHE A 484 12.37 37.05 -7.25
C PHE A 484 13.64 37.70 -6.70
N PHE A 485 13.50 38.42 -5.60
CA PHE A 485 14.57 39.18 -4.98
C PHE A 485 14.90 38.68 -3.58
N VAL A 486 16.20 38.67 -3.26
CA VAL A 486 16.72 38.67 -1.91
C VAL A 486 17.66 39.87 -1.79
N MET A 487 17.28 40.90 -1.04
CA MET A 487 18.02 42.16 -1.05
C MET A 487 18.03 42.90 0.29
N ASN A 488 19.05 43.71 0.46
CA ASN A 488 19.14 44.79 1.44
C ASN A 488 19.54 46.09 0.72
N ARG A 489 19.92 47.14 1.47
CA ARG A 489 20.27 48.45 0.87
C ARG A 489 21.45 48.39 -0.11
N GLU A 490 22.40 47.48 0.09
CA GLU A 490 23.67 47.42 -0.64
C GLU A 490 23.80 46.18 -1.56
N GLN A 491 23.01 45.15 -1.29
CA GLN A 491 23.17 43.81 -1.85
C GLN A 491 21.88 43.34 -2.49
N GLU A 492 22.01 42.69 -3.64
CA GLU A 492 20.87 42.18 -4.36
C GLU A 492 21.18 40.82 -4.97
N LEU A 493 20.28 39.87 -4.81
CA LEU A 493 20.15 38.65 -5.59
C LEU A 493 18.81 38.75 -6.32
N LEU A 494 18.85 38.66 -7.66
CA LEU A 494 17.67 38.61 -8.50
C LEU A 494 17.64 37.28 -9.25
N LEU A 495 16.54 36.57 -9.18
CA LEU A 495 16.24 35.39 -9.99
C LEU A 495 15.05 35.71 -10.90
N ASP A 496 15.20 35.46 -12.20
CA ASP A 496 14.22 35.83 -13.22
C ASP A 496 14.23 34.82 -14.37
N GLY A 497 13.05 34.49 -14.94
CA GLY A 497 12.95 33.64 -16.11
C GLY A 497 11.99 32.45 -15.96
N ILE A 498 12.15 31.46 -16.83
CA ILE A 498 11.29 30.25 -16.89
C ILE A 498 12.14 29.01 -16.68
N ALA A 499 11.83 28.27 -15.59
CA ALA A 499 12.38 26.94 -15.36
C ALA A 499 11.47 25.90 -15.99
N SER A 500 11.93 25.21 -17.02
CA SER A 500 11.22 24.14 -17.72
C SER A 500 12.17 23.04 -18.17
N ARG A 501 11.67 22.08 -18.92
CA ARG A 501 12.49 21.07 -19.61
C ARG A 501 12.93 21.55 -21.02
N SER A 502 12.39 22.66 -21.53
CA SER A 502 12.72 23.23 -22.82
C SER A 502 14.11 23.85 -22.78
N ARG A 503 14.86 23.73 -23.89
CA ARG A 503 16.15 24.41 -24.08
C ARG A 503 16.01 25.89 -24.45
N GLU A 504 14.83 26.32 -24.82
CA GLU A 504 14.52 27.70 -25.13
C GLU A 504 14.32 28.54 -23.88
N ASP A 505 13.85 27.88 -22.81
CA ASP A 505 13.59 28.50 -21.53
C ASP A 505 14.85 28.53 -20.65
N SER A 506 15.01 29.62 -19.94
CA SER A 506 16.13 29.84 -19.04
C SER A 506 15.74 30.59 -17.79
N VAL A 507 16.47 30.31 -16.70
CA VAL A 507 16.43 31.09 -15.46
C VAL A 507 17.77 31.78 -15.30
N THR A 508 17.75 33.07 -15.02
CA THR A 508 18.93 33.89 -14.82
C THR A 508 19.00 34.37 -13.37
N LEU A 509 20.10 34.06 -12.71
CA LEU A 509 20.52 34.61 -11.44
C LEU A 509 21.44 35.80 -11.67
N ARG A 510 21.16 36.96 -11.06
CA ARG A 510 22.04 38.13 -11.02
C ARG A 510 22.39 38.46 -9.59
N LEU A 511 23.67 38.76 -9.37
CA LEU A 511 24.22 39.08 -8.08
C LEU A 511 24.86 40.47 -8.16
N ARG A 512 24.52 41.32 -7.19
CA ARG A 512 25.12 42.66 -7.05
C ARG A 512 25.58 42.86 -5.64
N ASN A 513 26.89 43.00 -5.47
CA ASN A 513 27.54 43.18 -4.16
C ASN A 513 27.08 42.22 -3.09
N PHE A 514 26.70 41.00 -3.50
CA PHE A 514 25.99 40.03 -2.67
C PHE A 514 26.96 39.29 -1.77
N ASP A 515 26.71 39.32 -0.43
CA ASP A 515 27.48 38.59 0.55
C ASP A 515 27.11 37.12 0.56
N LEU A 516 28.08 36.23 0.26
CA LEU A 516 27.85 34.78 0.24
C LEU A 516 27.72 34.19 1.63
N ALA A 517 28.27 34.82 2.63
CA ALA A 517 28.35 34.25 3.97
C ALA A 517 27.02 33.78 4.59
N PRO A 518 25.86 34.42 4.37
CA PRO A 518 24.57 33.90 4.86
C PRO A 518 24.11 32.61 4.17
N PHE A 519 24.67 32.30 2.99
CA PHE A 519 24.25 31.20 2.13
C PHE A 519 25.29 30.09 2.05
N THR A 520 26.44 30.21 2.70
CA THR A 520 27.55 29.25 2.66
C THR A 520 27.25 27.93 3.35
N GLN A 521 26.20 27.82 4.16
CA GLN A 521 25.75 26.56 4.72
C GLN A 521 25.59 25.45 3.66
N VAL A 522 25.28 25.83 2.43
CA VAL A 522 25.19 24.93 1.26
C VAL A 522 26.57 24.36 0.90
N ILE A 523 27.64 25.11 1.14
CA ILE A 523 29.01 24.81 0.69
C ILE A 523 29.88 24.26 1.85
N GLU A 524 29.53 24.55 3.09
CA GLU A 524 30.25 24.06 4.30
C GLU A 524 30.36 22.53 4.38
N ARG A 525 29.38 21.80 3.86
CA ARG A 525 29.47 20.33 3.75
C ARG A 525 30.61 19.85 2.85
N MET A 526 31.17 20.71 2.02
CA MET A 526 32.35 20.42 1.20
C MET A 526 33.67 20.70 1.94
N GLY A 527 33.61 21.11 3.23
CA GLY A 527 34.77 21.44 4.06
C GLY A 527 35.36 22.83 3.82
N TYR A 528 34.68 23.68 3.08
CA TYR A 528 35.11 25.04 2.78
C TYR A 528 34.08 26.08 3.20
N VAL A 529 34.50 27.10 3.91
CA VAL A 529 33.71 28.29 4.22
C VAL A 529 34.21 29.41 3.30
N PHE A 530 33.30 29.90 2.45
CA PHE A 530 33.57 31.02 1.54
C PHE A 530 32.88 32.27 2.08
N GLU A 531 33.66 33.31 2.33
CA GLU A 531 33.16 34.64 2.63
C GLU A 531 33.63 35.60 1.54
N GLY A 532 32.82 36.59 1.22
CA GLY A 532 33.18 37.59 0.21
C GLY A 532 31.97 38.19 -0.48
N ARG A 533 32.24 39.19 -1.31
CA ARG A 533 31.23 39.86 -2.12
C ARG A 533 31.22 39.34 -3.54
N THR A 534 30.02 39.11 -4.05
CA THR A 534 29.84 38.52 -5.34
C THR A 534 29.09 39.44 -6.29
N ASN A 535 29.61 39.60 -7.48
CA ASN A 535 28.98 40.33 -8.60
C ASN A 535 28.96 39.44 -9.85
N GLY A 536 27.91 39.54 -10.63
CA GLY A 536 27.84 38.80 -11.88
C GLY A 536 26.51 38.11 -12.14
N SER A 537 26.52 37.15 -13.03
CA SER A 537 25.30 36.42 -13.41
C SER A 537 25.58 34.97 -13.76
N ALA A 538 24.57 34.13 -13.55
CA ALA A 538 24.52 32.75 -14.00
C ALA A 538 23.18 32.50 -14.69
N THR A 539 23.20 31.84 -15.85
CA THR A 539 21.99 31.45 -16.58
C THR A 539 21.94 29.94 -16.72
N MET A 540 20.82 29.35 -16.34
CA MET A 540 20.56 27.93 -16.49
C MET A 540 19.44 27.71 -17.49
N LYS A 541 19.72 26.99 -18.59
CA LYS A 541 18.74 26.53 -19.57
C LYS A 541 18.22 25.16 -19.18
N SER A 542 16.98 24.85 -19.56
CA SER A 542 16.37 23.53 -19.27
C SER A 542 16.45 23.14 -17.79
N ALA A 543 16.10 24.07 -16.89
CA ALA A 543 16.36 23.98 -15.45
C ALA A 543 15.67 22.81 -14.74
N LEU A 544 14.59 22.23 -15.32
CA LEU A 544 13.90 21.04 -14.78
C LEU A 544 14.39 19.72 -15.42
N HIS A 545 15.47 19.77 -16.20
CA HIS A 545 16.15 18.61 -16.77
C HIS A 545 17.67 18.81 -16.66
N ALA A 546 18.47 17.85 -17.13
CA ALA A 546 19.91 18.05 -17.20
C ALA A 546 20.21 19.19 -18.21
N GLY A 547 20.40 20.41 -17.71
CA GLY A 547 20.52 21.61 -18.50
C GLY A 547 21.95 22.14 -18.65
N GLU A 548 22.09 23.24 -19.35
CA GLU A 548 23.34 23.96 -19.51
C GLU A 548 23.39 25.16 -18.56
N ILE A 549 24.47 25.31 -17.79
CA ILE A 549 24.75 26.49 -16.98
C ILE A 549 25.87 27.30 -17.59
N THR A 550 25.63 28.59 -17.79
CA THR A 550 26.67 29.58 -18.08
C THR A 550 26.76 30.57 -16.93
N ALA A 551 27.97 30.85 -16.47
CA ALA A 551 28.20 31.76 -15.37
C ALA A 551 29.39 32.70 -15.68
N ASP A 552 29.24 33.96 -15.26
CA ASP A 552 30.31 34.95 -15.19
C ASP A 552 30.16 35.69 -13.88
N ILE A 553 30.96 35.27 -12.89
CA ILE A 553 30.86 35.71 -11.51
C ILE A 553 32.22 36.21 -11.04
N LEU A 554 32.25 37.43 -10.51
CA LEU A 554 33.38 38.02 -9.83
C LEU A 554 33.21 37.87 -8.33
N LEU A 555 34.14 37.19 -7.67
CA LEU A 555 34.28 37.08 -6.24
C LEU A 555 35.29 38.14 -5.78
N ASP A 556 34.81 39.17 -5.10
CA ASP A 556 35.62 40.26 -4.56
C ASP A 556 35.73 40.08 -3.03
N SER A 557 36.87 40.46 -2.46
CA SER A 557 37.15 40.32 -1.02
C SER A 557 36.95 38.86 -0.52
N LEU A 558 37.37 37.89 -1.34
CA LEU A 558 37.19 36.46 -1.05
C LEU A 558 38.06 36.03 0.16
N GLN A 559 37.44 35.31 1.09
CA GLN A 559 38.10 34.55 2.14
C GLN A 559 37.65 33.10 2.05
N VAL A 560 38.59 32.18 2.21
CA VAL A 560 38.36 30.72 2.25
C VAL A 560 38.90 30.18 3.57
N ASN A 561 38.03 29.70 4.45
CA ASN A 561 38.40 29.28 5.82
C ASN A 561 39.22 30.35 6.52
N ASP A 562 38.72 31.60 6.55
CA ASP A 562 39.36 32.80 7.15
C ASP A 562 40.66 33.24 6.48
N ILE A 563 41.11 32.60 5.40
CA ILE A 563 42.32 32.96 4.67
C ILE A 563 41.96 33.93 3.53
N PRO A 564 42.44 35.17 3.50
CA PRO A 564 42.21 36.08 2.39
C PRO A 564 42.72 35.53 1.07
N ALA A 565 41.90 35.60 0.06
CA ALA A 565 42.25 35.21 -1.31
C ALA A 565 42.12 36.40 -2.28
N PRO A 566 42.89 36.43 -3.36
CA PRO A 566 42.76 37.50 -4.38
C PRO A 566 41.36 37.44 -5.03
N PRO A 567 40.89 38.55 -5.63
CA PRO A 567 39.66 38.52 -6.41
C PRO A 567 39.69 37.41 -7.47
N LEU A 568 38.62 36.61 -7.53
CA LEU A 568 38.50 35.49 -8.46
C LEU A 568 37.38 35.75 -9.43
N ARG A 569 37.63 35.69 -10.72
CA ARG A 569 36.61 35.69 -11.76
C ARG A 569 36.37 34.26 -12.22
N LEU A 570 35.17 33.78 -12.05
CA LEU A 570 34.71 32.49 -12.50
C LEU A 570 33.88 32.64 -13.76
N THR A 571 34.44 32.23 -14.89
CA THR A 571 33.71 32.11 -16.15
C THR A 571 33.57 30.64 -16.46
N SER A 572 32.36 30.15 -16.52
CA SER A 572 32.09 28.71 -16.69
C SER A 572 30.95 28.46 -17.63
N ARG A 573 31.07 27.38 -18.40
CA ARG A 573 29.98 26.77 -19.17
C ARG A 573 29.94 25.29 -18.89
N TRP A 574 28.89 24.83 -18.28
CA TRP A 574 28.72 23.44 -17.83
C TRP A 574 27.47 22.84 -18.49
N ASP A 575 27.65 21.71 -19.20
CA ASP A 575 26.57 20.95 -19.83
C ASP A 575 26.45 19.59 -19.10
N PHE A 576 25.38 19.45 -18.32
CA PHE A 576 25.14 18.22 -17.53
C PHE A 576 24.81 16.99 -18.39
N LEU A 577 24.40 17.18 -19.65
CA LEU A 577 24.13 16.07 -20.57
C LEU A 577 25.41 15.43 -21.09
N ARG A 578 26.46 16.22 -21.32
CA ARG A 578 27.74 15.73 -21.83
C ARG A 578 28.56 14.98 -20.79
N ASN A 579 28.40 15.30 -19.50
CA ASN A 579 29.12 14.62 -18.40
C ASN A 579 28.54 13.26 -17.98
N ARG A 580 27.38 12.86 -18.53
CA ARG A 580 26.81 11.51 -18.34
C ARG A 580 27.22 10.51 -19.43
N ALA A 581 27.90 10.93 -20.45
CA ALA A 581 28.34 10.12 -21.60
C ALA A 581 29.86 9.85 -21.62
N GLY A 582 30.57 10.16 -20.55
CA GLY A 582 31.98 9.90 -20.39
C GLY A 582 32.30 8.96 -19.22
#